data_78db5210d052c0734e5eb09ace43bcf9
#
_entry.id   78db5210d052c0734e5eb09ace43bcf9
#
_cell.length_a   1.000
_cell.length_b   1.000
_cell.length_c   1.000
_cell.angle_alpha   90.00
_cell.angle_beta   90.00
_cell.angle_gamma   90.00
#
_symmetry.space_group_name_H-M   'P 1'
#
loop_
_entity.id
_entity.type
_entity.pdbx_description
1 polymer ?
#
loop_
_entity_poly.entity_id
_entity_poly.type
_entity_poly.pdbx_seq_one_letter_code
_entity_poly.pdbx_strand_id
1 'polypeptide(L)'
;MNFAILASGEGTTAEHLLKQNLKNVYWCGVITDNPQSGVQQRCKCNVIEKGEKESKNSHEARIITCLRDWQVDIIILAGYMRILSPYILNQYPVINVHPSLLPRHKGKHAIRDSLCSGDKNSGCTIHWVDQGIDTGSIIAQHEVPIRLNDTEFTLRQRIHKHELILYPKIIEKIANQELSVDNPPRL
;
A
#
# COMPACT_ATOMS: atom_id res chain seq x y z
N MET A 1 -17.79 4.48 -0.22
CA MET A 1 -16.67 4.65 -1.16
C MET A 1 -16.09 3.27 -1.46
N ASN A 2 -15.79 2.99 -2.71
CA ASN A 2 -15.38 1.68 -3.21
C ASN A 2 -13.85 1.57 -3.26
N PHE A 3 -13.29 0.57 -2.60
CA PHE A 3 -11.84 0.37 -2.50
C PHE A 3 -11.43 -0.98 -3.09
N ALA A 4 -10.30 -1.01 -3.80
CA ALA A 4 -9.63 -2.24 -4.20
C ALA A 4 -8.23 -2.32 -3.57
N ILE A 5 -7.79 -3.51 -3.23
CA ILE A 5 -6.46 -3.76 -2.68
C ILE A 5 -5.57 -4.37 -3.76
N LEU A 6 -4.37 -3.85 -3.94
CA LEU A 6 -3.31 -4.49 -4.72
C LEU A 6 -2.25 -5.04 -3.76
N ALA A 7 -1.90 -6.32 -3.92
CA ALA A 7 -0.94 -7.02 -3.04
C ALA A 7 -0.12 -8.04 -3.83
N SER A 8 1.19 -8.14 -3.59
CA SER A 8 2.10 -9.10 -4.25
C SER A 8 2.73 -10.11 -3.30
N GLY A 9 2.63 -9.89 -1.98
CA GLY A 9 3.33 -10.65 -0.94
C GLY A 9 2.43 -11.58 -0.13
N GLU A 10 2.72 -11.72 1.17
CA GLU A 10 2.03 -12.61 2.11
C GLU A 10 0.56 -12.26 2.36
N GLY A 11 0.15 -11.02 2.13
CA GLY A 11 -1.24 -10.57 2.23
C GLY A 11 -1.76 -10.35 3.66
N THR A 12 -0.89 -10.29 4.66
CA THR A 12 -1.30 -10.07 6.06
C THR A 12 -2.01 -8.74 6.25
N THR A 13 -1.54 -7.67 5.61
CA THR A 13 -2.19 -6.36 5.64
C THR A 13 -3.53 -6.38 4.90
N ALA A 14 -3.59 -7.02 3.71
CA ALA A 14 -4.84 -7.14 2.95
C ALA A 14 -5.91 -7.91 3.73
N GLU A 15 -5.54 -9.07 4.30
CA GLU A 15 -6.43 -9.87 5.14
C GLU A 15 -6.94 -9.06 6.34
N HIS A 16 -6.05 -8.34 7.01
CA HIS A 16 -6.40 -7.51 8.15
C HIS A 16 -7.42 -6.43 7.77
N LEU A 17 -7.18 -5.71 6.67
CA LEU A 17 -8.08 -4.66 6.18
C LEU A 17 -9.47 -5.21 5.86
N LEU A 18 -9.55 -6.35 5.16
CA LEU A 18 -10.81 -6.98 4.78
C LEU A 18 -11.64 -7.46 5.98
N LYS A 19 -10.99 -7.79 7.11
CA LYS A 19 -11.65 -8.21 8.35
C LYS A 19 -12.17 -7.03 9.19
N GLN A 20 -11.76 -5.79 8.87
CA GLN A 20 -12.22 -4.61 9.60
C GLN A 20 -13.62 -4.20 9.12
N ASN A 21 -14.49 -3.89 10.07
CA ASN A 21 -15.78 -3.27 9.78
C ASN A 21 -15.62 -1.74 9.77
N LEU A 22 -15.14 -1.19 8.65
CA LEU A 22 -14.87 0.24 8.49
C LEU A 22 -16.12 0.95 7.95
N LYS A 23 -16.47 2.08 8.56
CA LYS A 23 -17.63 2.86 8.16
C LYS A 23 -17.44 3.47 6.77
N ASN A 24 -18.47 3.34 5.92
CA ASN A 24 -18.49 3.86 4.54
C ASN A 24 -17.39 3.29 3.61
N VAL A 25 -16.73 2.19 4.00
CA VAL A 25 -15.75 1.47 3.19
C VAL A 25 -16.38 0.23 2.59
N TYR A 26 -16.33 0.12 1.25
CA TYR A 26 -16.79 -1.05 0.51
C TYR A 26 -15.62 -1.68 -0.22
N TRP A 27 -15.23 -2.88 0.21
CA TRP A 27 -14.15 -3.63 -0.41
C TRP A 27 -14.63 -4.35 -1.68
N CYS A 28 -14.15 -3.91 -2.85
CA CYS A 28 -14.52 -4.51 -4.13
C CYS A 28 -13.77 -5.82 -4.40
N GLY A 29 -12.54 -5.91 -3.97
CA GLY A 29 -11.73 -7.11 -4.11
C GLY A 29 -10.23 -6.87 -3.95
N VAL A 30 -9.48 -7.95 -4.13
CA VAL A 30 -8.01 -7.96 -4.09
C VAL A 30 -7.48 -8.35 -5.46
N ILE A 31 -6.48 -7.63 -5.96
CA ILE A 31 -5.73 -7.99 -7.17
C ILE A 31 -4.30 -8.35 -6.74
N THR A 32 -3.79 -9.45 -7.27
CA THR A 32 -2.38 -9.81 -7.15
C THR A 32 -1.76 -10.00 -8.54
N ASP A 33 -0.51 -9.55 -8.69
CA ASP A 33 0.30 -9.77 -9.89
C ASP A 33 1.20 -10.99 -9.79
N ASN A 34 1.16 -11.68 -8.65
CA ASN A 34 1.98 -12.85 -8.37
C ASN A 34 1.09 -14.08 -8.11
N PRO A 35 1.06 -15.05 -9.04
CA PRO A 35 0.25 -16.26 -8.90
C PRO A 35 0.71 -17.18 -7.77
N GLN A 36 1.89 -16.95 -7.19
CA GLN A 36 2.43 -17.72 -6.07
C GLN A 36 2.40 -16.93 -4.76
N SER A 37 1.73 -15.77 -4.72
CA SER A 37 1.69 -14.93 -3.52
C SER A 37 0.90 -15.56 -2.38
N GLY A 38 1.37 -15.38 -1.14
CA GLY A 38 0.68 -15.82 0.07
C GLY A 38 -0.69 -15.15 0.27
N VAL A 39 -0.94 -14.00 -0.37
CA VAL A 39 -2.24 -13.34 -0.30
C VAL A 39 -3.39 -14.21 -0.82
N GLN A 40 -3.16 -15.09 -1.79
CA GLN A 40 -4.18 -16.00 -2.33
C GLN A 40 -4.64 -17.06 -1.33
N GLN A 41 -3.81 -17.38 -0.34
CA GLN A 41 -4.17 -18.30 0.74
C GLN A 41 -5.04 -17.62 1.82
N ARG A 42 -5.02 -16.28 1.87
CA ARG A 42 -5.69 -15.46 2.87
C ARG A 42 -6.95 -14.79 2.36
N CYS A 43 -6.95 -14.41 1.09
CA CYS A 43 -8.01 -13.61 0.48
C CYS A 43 -8.37 -14.20 -0.89
N LYS A 44 -9.65 -14.08 -1.25
CA LYS A 44 -10.06 -14.32 -2.64
C LYS A 44 -9.47 -13.21 -3.52
N CYS A 45 -8.61 -13.56 -4.45
CA CYS A 45 -7.91 -12.62 -5.32
C CYS A 45 -8.23 -12.82 -6.79
N ASN A 46 -8.24 -11.71 -7.54
CA ASN A 46 -8.07 -11.74 -9.00
C ASN A 46 -6.58 -11.74 -9.31
N VAL A 47 -6.10 -12.80 -9.94
CA VAL A 47 -4.70 -12.92 -10.36
C VAL A 47 -4.54 -12.27 -11.73
N ILE A 48 -3.79 -11.17 -11.80
CA ILE A 48 -3.45 -10.46 -13.03
C ILE A 48 -1.93 -10.44 -13.18
N GLU A 49 -1.36 -11.59 -13.51
CA GLU A 49 0.08 -11.73 -13.68
C GLU A 49 0.57 -10.95 -14.90
N LYS A 50 1.75 -10.31 -14.77
CA LYS A 50 2.39 -9.66 -15.89
C LYS A 50 3.16 -10.68 -16.74
N GLY A 51 2.78 -10.83 -18.01
CA GLY A 51 3.49 -11.68 -18.96
C GLY A 51 4.94 -11.21 -19.19
N GLU A 52 5.86 -12.16 -19.50
CA GLU A 52 7.29 -11.85 -19.67
C GLU A 52 7.56 -10.74 -20.69
N LYS A 53 6.86 -10.80 -21.84
CA LYS A 53 6.98 -9.82 -22.93
C LYS A 53 5.90 -8.73 -22.90
N GLU A 54 5.05 -8.75 -21.90
CA GLU A 54 3.98 -7.78 -21.75
C GLU A 54 4.54 -6.42 -21.32
N SER A 55 4.09 -5.34 -21.98
CA SER A 55 4.43 -4.00 -21.54
C SER A 55 3.78 -3.67 -20.19
N LYS A 56 4.35 -2.72 -19.44
CA LYS A 56 3.78 -2.24 -18.19
C LYS A 56 2.36 -1.70 -18.40
N ASN A 57 2.16 -0.90 -19.45
CA ASN A 57 0.86 -0.30 -19.73
C ASN A 57 -0.19 -1.35 -20.12
N SER A 58 0.18 -2.41 -20.86
CA SER A 58 -0.75 -3.51 -21.20
C SER A 58 -1.19 -4.26 -19.94
N HIS A 59 -0.25 -4.57 -19.03
CA HIS A 59 -0.57 -5.18 -17.74
C HIS A 59 -1.49 -4.29 -16.90
N GLU A 60 -1.16 -3.01 -16.78
CA GLU A 60 -1.98 -2.05 -16.03
C GLU A 60 -3.36 -1.82 -16.68
N ALA A 61 -3.49 -1.92 -18.01
CA ALA A 61 -4.78 -1.86 -18.68
C ALA A 61 -5.73 -2.97 -18.22
N ARG A 62 -5.21 -4.19 -18.01
CA ARG A 62 -6.02 -5.31 -17.48
C ARG A 62 -6.43 -5.06 -16.01
N ILE A 63 -5.55 -4.47 -15.21
CA ILE A 63 -5.87 -4.04 -13.84
C ILE A 63 -6.98 -2.98 -13.88
N ILE A 64 -6.83 -1.96 -14.74
CA ILE A 64 -7.81 -0.86 -14.89
C ILE A 64 -9.17 -1.41 -15.33
N THR A 65 -9.22 -2.37 -16.25
CA THR A 65 -10.47 -3.01 -16.65
C THR A 65 -11.18 -3.63 -15.45
N CYS A 66 -10.46 -4.40 -14.65
CA CYS A 66 -11.00 -4.99 -13.42
C CYS A 66 -11.48 -3.93 -12.40
N LEU A 67 -10.71 -2.86 -12.21
CA LEU A 67 -11.08 -1.76 -11.31
C LEU A 67 -12.33 -1.01 -11.76
N ARG A 68 -12.50 -0.82 -13.07
CA ARG A 68 -13.70 -0.19 -13.67
C ARG A 68 -14.93 -1.07 -13.49
N ASP A 69 -14.81 -2.39 -13.77
CA ASP A 69 -15.91 -3.34 -13.58
C ASP A 69 -16.37 -3.37 -12.12
N TRP A 70 -15.45 -3.15 -11.19
CA TRP A 70 -15.73 -3.06 -9.76
C TRP A 70 -16.14 -1.66 -9.29
N GLN A 71 -16.16 -0.66 -10.18
CA GLN A 71 -16.47 0.73 -9.85
C GLN A 71 -15.62 1.28 -8.70
N VAL A 72 -14.32 1.02 -8.73
CA VAL A 72 -13.37 1.41 -7.68
C VAL A 72 -13.16 2.92 -7.69
N ASP A 73 -13.20 3.52 -6.50
CA ASP A 73 -12.87 4.93 -6.29
C ASP A 73 -11.40 5.14 -5.95
N ILE A 74 -10.83 4.26 -5.10
CA ILE A 74 -9.45 4.39 -4.57
C ILE A 74 -8.77 3.03 -4.53
N ILE A 75 -7.47 3.02 -4.86
CA ILE A 75 -6.60 1.86 -4.77
C ILE A 75 -5.80 1.89 -3.46
N ILE A 76 -5.74 0.75 -2.78
CA ILE A 76 -4.96 0.52 -1.57
C ILE A 76 -3.80 -0.41 -1.91
N LEU A 77 -2.56 0.04 -1.71
CA LEU A 77 -1.40 -0.83 -1.82
C LEU A 77 -1.12 -1.52 -0.47
N ALA A 78 -1.13 -2.83 -0.46
CA ALA A 78 -0.84 -3.65 0.72
C ALA A 78 0.33 -4.61 0.41
N GLY A 79 1.54 -4.05 0.30
CA GLY A 79 2.72 -4.80 -0.11
C GLY A 79 2.70 -5.17 -1.60
N TYR A 80 2.23 -4.27 -2.45
CA TYR A 80 2.33 -4.39 -3.90
C TYR A 80 3.75 -4.02 -4.36
N MET A 81 4.41 -4.91 -5.09
CA MET A 81 5.85 -4.81 -5.37
C MET A 81 6.19 -4.15 -6.70
N ARG A 82 5.21 -3.80 -7.52
CA ARG A 82 5.44 -3.08 -8.77
C ARG A 82 5.22 -1.59 -8.59
N ILE A 83 6.07 -0.80 -9.22
CA ILE A 83 5.87 0.65 -9.35
C ILE A 83 4.73 0.87 -10.34
N LEU A 84 3.69 1.58 -9.93
CA LEU A 84 2.60 1.98 -10.81
C LEU A 84 3.05 3.06 -11.80
N SER A 85 2.50 3.06 -13.01
CA SER A 85 2.83 4.06 -14.02
C SER A 85 1.83 5.23 -13.99
N PRO A 86 2.16 6.34 -14.66
CA PRO A 86 1.20 7.43 -14.85
C PRO A 86 -0.12 6.98 -15.48
N TYR A 87 -0.11 5.87 -16.25
CA TYR A 87 -1.29 5.35 -16.92
C TYR A 87 -2.41 4.95 -15.95
N ILE A 88 -2.06 4.39 -14.80
CA ILE A 88 -3.03 4.05 -13.75
C ILE A 88 -3.16 5.19 -12.71
N LEU A 89 -2.05 5.86 -12.37
CA LEU A 89 -2.06 6.93 -11.36
C LEU A 89 -2.88 8.15 -11.77
N ASN A 90 -2.99 8.43 -13.07
CA ASN A 90 -3.83 9.53 -13.58
C ASN A 90 -5.34 9.20 -13.57
N GLN A 91 -5.71 7.92 -13.36
CA GLN A 91 -7.09 7.47 -13.37
C GLN A 91 -7.63 7.19 -11.97
N TYR A 92 -6.75 6.82 -11.03
CA TYR A 92 -7.12 6.44 -9.68
C TYR A 92 -6.22 7.09 -8.64
N PRO A 93 -6.78 7.67 -7.58
CA PRO A 93 -6.01 7.95 -6.37
C PRO A 93 -5.55 6.64 -5.75
N VAL A 94 -4.29 6.63 -5.32
CA VAL A 94 -3.64 5.45 -4.75
C VAL A 94 -2.99 5.82 -3.44
N ILE A 95 -3.20 5.04 -2.38
CA ILE A 95 -2.48 5.19 -1.11
C ILE A 95 -1.64 3.95 -0.83
N ASN A 96 -0.51 4.18 -0.16
CA ASN A 96 0.44 3.15 0.24
C ASN A 96 0.82 3.29 1.70
N VAL A 97 1.17 2.18 2.33
CA VAL A 97 1.85 2.17 3.63
C VAL A 97 3.29 1.75 3.43
N HIS A 98 4.23 2.59 3.90
CA HIS A 98 5.66 2.40 3.77
C HIS A 98 6.32 2.22 5.16
N PRO A 99 7.19 1.22 5.37
CA PRO A 99 7.73 0.88 6.69
C PRO A 99 8.94 1.74 7.09
N SER A 100 8.83 3.06 6.94
CA SER A 100 9.78 4.04 7.47
C SER A 100 9.11 5.38 7.72
N LEU A 101 9.83 6.31 8.33
CA LEU A 101 9.43 7.71 8.48
C LEU A 101 9.87 8.51 7.25
N LEU A 102 9.04 8.54 6.19
CA LEU A 102 9.33 9.33 5.00
C LEU A 102 9.58 10.81 5.34
N PRO A 103 10.46 11.52 4.63
CA PRO A 103 11.13 11.14 3.39
C PRO A 103 12.39 10.28 3.57
N ARG A 104 12.71 9.82 4.79
CA ARG A 104 13.87 8.95 5.06
C ARG A 104 13.59 7.51 4.65
N HIS A 105 14.63 6.80 4.21
CA HIS A 105 14.61 5.37 3.91
C HIS A 105 13.50 4.97 2.93
N LYS A 106 13.44 5.64 1.79
CA LYS A 106 12.57 5.28 0.66
C LYS A 106 12.97 3.95 0.04
N GLY A 107 12.02 3.27 -0.61
CA GLY A 107 12.29 2.08 -1.39
C GLY A 107 12.29 0.77 -0.59
N LYS A 108 12.72 -0.29 -1.26
CA LYS A 108 12.50 -1.69 -0.85
C LYS A 108 13.19 -2.08 0.48
N HIS A 109 14.29 -1.41 0.84
CA HIS A 109 15.12 -1.81 1.98
C HIS A 109 14.95 -0.89 3.21
N ALA A 110 13.84 -0.18 3.30
CA ALA A 110 13.58 0.85 4.31
C ALA A 110 13.90 0.43 5.75
N ILE A 111 13.53 -0.76 6.17
CA ILE A 111 13.77 -1.25 7.54
C ILE A 111 15.26 -1.51 7.78
N ARG A 112 15.93 -2.15 6.83
CA ARG A 112 17.39 -2.37 6.90
C ARG A 112 18.13 -1.04 6.92
N ASP A 113 17.74 -0.12 6.05
CA ASP A 113 18.37 1.20 5.95
C ASP A 113 18.17 2.01 7.23
N SER A 114 16.97 1.93 7.85
CA SER A 114 16.70 2.53 9.17
C SER A 114 17.61 1.95 10.26
N LEU A 115 17.86 0.64 10.29
CA LEU A 115 18.74 0.01 11.25
C LEU A 115 20.21 0.43 11.07
N CYS A 116 20.64 0.59 9.81
CA CYS A 116 22.03 0.94 9.48
C CYS A 116 22.32 2.45 9.60
N SER A 117 21.29 3.30 9.66
CA SER A 117 21.45 4.76 9.66
C SER A 117 21.91 5.36 10.98
N GLY A 118 21.76 4.62 12.09
CA GLY A 118 21.95 5.15 13.44
C GLY A 118 20.79 6.01 13.96
N ASP A 119 19.65 6.01 13.26
CA ASP A 119 18.44 6.69 13.72
C ASP A 119 17.92 6.08 15.02
N LYS A 120 17.38 6.92 15.91
CA LYS A 120 16.75 6.46 17.16
C LYS A 120 15.35 5.87 16.93
N ASN A 121 14.66 6.35 15.89
CA ASN A 121 13.32 5.95 15.53
C ASN A 121 13.22 5.58 14.05
N SER A 122 12.47 4.55 13.76
CA SER A 122 11.87 4.24 12.48
C SER A 122 10.36 4.42 12.60
N GLY A 123 9.57 3.78 11.74
CA GLY A 123 8.11 3.87 11.83
C GLY A 123 7.42 3.42 10.57
N CYS A 124 6.19 3.85 10.41
CA CYS A 124 5.44 3.69 9.17
C CYS A 124 4.84 5.01 8.70
N THR A 125 4.72 5.14 7.40
CA THR A 125 4.11 6.29 6.73
C THR A 125 3.00 5.82 5.81
N ILE A 126 1.83 6.44 5.93
CA ILE A 126 0.77 6.35 4.92
C ILE A 126 0.89 7.59 4.05
N HIS A 127 0.95 7.40 2.75
CA HIS A 127 1.14 8.48 1.79
C HIS A 127 0.35 8.24 0.50
N TRP A 128 0.05 9.30 -0.22
CA TRP A 128 -0.41 9.23 -1.59
C TRP A 128 0.72 8.72 -2.47
N VAL A 129 0.37 7.92 -3.49
CA VAL A 129 1.34 7.41 -4.46
C VAL A 129 1.39 8.36 -5.64
N ASP A 130 2.60 8.82 -5.97
CA ASP A 130 2.92 9.59 -7.16
C ASP A 130 3.82 8.78 -8.12
N GLN A 131 4.41 9.44 -9.13
CA GLN A 131 5.26 8.79 -10.11
C GLN A 131 6.66 8.42 -9.57
N GLY A 132 7.05 8.97 -8.42
CA GLY A 132 8.31 8.66 -7.76
C GLY A 132 8.22 7.44 -6.85
N ILE A 133 9.36 7.04 -6.29
CA ILE A 133 9.41 5.96 -5.29
C ILE A 133 9.26 6.60 -3.91
N ASP A 134 8.13 6.37 -3.27
CA ASP A 134 7.79 6.87 -1.93
C ASP A 134 8.00 8.39 -1.78
N THR A 135 7.56 9.15 -2.80
CA THR A 135 7.72 10.62 -2.85
C THR A 135 6.42 11.38 -2.68
N GLY A 136 5.28 10.70 -2.77
CA GLY A 136 3.98 11.33 -2.67
C GLY A 136 3.68 11.94 -1.29
N SER A 137 2.67 12.78 -1.24
CA SER A 137 2.30 13.54 -0.04
C SER A 137 1.96 12.64 1.14
N ILE A 138 2.56 12.92 2.28
CA ILE A 138 2.34 12.18 3.53
C ILE A 138 0.95 12.48 4.06
N ILE A 139 0.21 11.42 4.40
CA ILE A 139 -1.11 11.52 5.04
C ILE A 139 -0.98 11.38 6.55
N ALA A 140 -0.24 10.36 7.00
CA ALA A 140 -0.03 10.09 8.42
C ALA A 140 1.25 9.30 8.65
N GLN A 141 1.83 9.46 9.84
CA GLN A 141 3.01 8.71 10.27
C GLN A 141 2.84 8.21 11.70
N HIS A 142 3.53 7.12 12.02
CA HIS A 142 3.68 6.63 13.39
C HIS A 142 5.12 6.26 13.65
N GLU A 143 5.71 6.81 14.71
CA GLU A 143 7.08 6.54 15.11
C GLU A 143 7.18 5.24 15.93
N VAL A 144 8.24 4.48 15.65
CA VAL A 144 8.57 3.24 16.35
C VAL A 144 10.04 3.29 16.77
N PRO A 145 10.35 3.22 18.07
CA PRO A 145 11.74 3.25 18.54
C PRO A 145 12.56 2.07 18.02
N ILE A 146 13.78 2.35 17.56
CA ILE A 146 14.79 1.32 17.23
C ILE A 146 15.50 0.96 18.54
N ARG A 147 15.54 -0.33 18.87
CA ARG A 147 16.16 -0.87 20.08
C ARG A 147 17.56 -1.39 19.77
N LEU A 148 18.46 -1.35 20.74
CA LEU A 148 19.87 -1.76 20.58
C LEU A 148 20.05 -3.16 19.97
N ASN A 149 19.17 -4.10 20.30
CA ASN A 149 19.24 -5.50 19.83
C ASN A 149 18.24 -5.81 18.71
N ASP A 150 17.75 -4.79 18.02
CA ASP A 150 16.83 -5.04 16.90
C ASP A 150 17.54 -5.70 15.72
N THR A 151 16.87 -6.70 15.20
CA THR A 151 17.11 -7.24 13.86
C THR A 151 16.08 -6.66 12.88
N GLU A 152 16.32 -6.80 11.59
CA GLU A 152 15.33 -6.42 10.57
C GLU A 152 13.97 -7.09 10.83
N PHE A 153 13.98 -8.34 11.28
CA PHE A 153 12.76 -9.08 11.60
C PHE A 153 12.01 -8.47 12.80
N THR A 154 12.69 -8.18 13.91
CA THR A 154 12.03 -7.67 15.13
C THR A 154 11.51 -6.25 14.94
N LEU A 155 12.26 -5.39 14.23
CA LEU A 155 11.80 -4.04 13.91
C LEU A 155 10.62 -4.07 12.94
N ARG A 156 10.69 -4.92 11.88
CA ARG A 156 9.59 -5.15 10.93
C ARG A 156 8.29 -5.55 11.63
N GLN A 157 8.34 -6.51 12.54
CA GLN A 157 7.16 -6.94 13.29
C GLN A 157 6.54 -5.80 14.12
N ARG A 158 7.37 -4.96 14.76
CA ARG A 158 6.86 -3.82 15.52
C ARG A 158 6.24 -2.76 14.62
N ILE A 159 6.90 -2.39 13.54
CA ILE A 159 6.37 -1.43 12.55
C ILE A 159 5.05 -1.96 11.99
N HIS A 160 5.00 -3.21 11.57
CA HIS A 160 3.81 -3.81 10.99
C HIS A 160 2.59 -3.80 11.94
N LYS A 161 2.78 -3.99 13.24
CA LYS A 161 1.69 -3.82 14.22
C LYS A 161 1.07 -2.43 14.18
N HIS A 162 1.89 -1.40 14.00
CA HIS A 162 1.41 -0.01 13.90
C HIS A 162 0.77 0.29 12.55
N GLU A 163 1.28 -0.30 11.46
CA GLU A 163 0.63 -0.25 10.14
C GLU A 163 -0.80 -0.79 10.21
N LEU A 164 -1.00 -1.96 10.83
CA LEU A 164 -2.31 -2.59 10.98
C LEU A 164 -3.30 -1.75 11.82
N ILE A 165 -2.81 -0.86 12.68
CA ILE A 165 -3.65 0.06 13.46
C ILE A 165 -3.93 1.35 12.68
N LEU A 166 -2.91 1.90 12.02
CA LEU A 166 -2.98 3.22 11.41
C LEU A 166 -3.70 3.18 10.05
N TYR A 167 -3.42 2.16 9.24
CA TYR A 167 -3.93 2.08 7.87
C TYR A 167 -5.47 2.03 7.80
N PRO A 168 -6.16 1.15 8.57
CA PRO A 168 -7.63 1.14 8.59
C PRO A 168 -8.23 2.49 8.98
N LYS A 169 -7.65 3.16 10.00
CA LYS A 169 -8.12 4.48 10.47
C LYS A 169 -8.05 5.54 9.38
N ILE A 170 -6.97 5.55 8.59
CA ILE A 170 -6.81 6.51 7.49
C ILE A 170 -7.80 6.20 6.36
N ILE A 171 -7.96 4.92 6.00
CA ILE A 171 -8.93 4.50 4.98
C ILE A 171 -10.36 4.92 5.38
N GLU A 172 -10.74 4.71 6.63
CA GLU A 172 -12.04 5.11 7.15
C GLU A 172 -12.24 6.63 7.13
N LYS A 173 -11.23 7.42 7.51
CA LYS A 173 -11.26 8.88 7.42
C LYS A 173 -11.44 9.37 5.99
N ILE A 174 -10.77 8.75 5.02
CA ILE A 174 -10.95 9.06 3.60
C ILE A 174 -12.38 8.71 3.16
N ALA A 175 -12.88 7.53 3.53
CA ALA A 175 -14.24 7.10 3.20
C ALA A 175 -15.33 8.01 3.80
N ASN A 176 -15.06 8.60 4.96
CA ASN A 176 -15.91 9.57 5.63
C ASN A 176 -15.73 11.01 5.13
N GLN A 177 -14.87 11.25 4.12
CA GLN A 177 -14.52 12.59 3.60
C GLN A 177 -13.89 13.53 4.65
N GLU A 178 -13.32 12.98 5.73
CA GLU A 178 -12.56 13.72 6.74
C GLU A 178 -11.14 14.08 6.25
N LEU A 179 -10.66 13.36 5.22
CA LEU A 179 -9.42 13.64 4.51
C LEU A 179 -9.74 13.79 3.03
N SER A 180 -9.25 14.87 2.43
CA SER A 180 -9.49 15.14 1.00
C SER A 180 -8.81 14.08 0.13
N VAL A 181 -9.54 13.59 -0.87
CA VAL A 181 -9.02 12.75 -1.95
C VAL A 181 -8.41 13.61 -3.07
N ASP A 182 -8.61 14.96 -3.00
CA ASP A 182 -8.22 15.89 -4.06
C ASP A 182 -6.72 16.17 -4.14
N ASN A 183 -5.88 15.36 -3.48
CA ASN A 183 -4.44 15.56 -3.48
C ASN A 183 -3.60 14.33 -3.92
N PRO A 184 -3.94 13.60 -5.00
CA PRO A 184 -2.88 13.14 -5.85
C PRO A 184 -2.42 14.35 -6.65
N PRO A 185 -1.12 14.60 -6.82
CA PRO A 185 -0.68 15.67 -7.71
C PRO A 185 -1.27 15.39 -9.09
N ARG A 186 -2.31 16.15 -9.46
CA ARG A 186 -2.74 16.23 -10.86
C ARG A 186 -1.61 16.96 -11.58
N LEU A 187 -0.85 16.20 -12.37
CA LEU A 187 0.16 16.73 -13.28
C LEU A 187 -0.53 17.50 -14.41
#